data_5f2e5a92810e9e5345cc464c7b51245d
#
_entry.id   5f2e5a92810e9e5345cc464c7b51245d
#
_cell.length_a   1.000
_cell.length_b   1.000
_cell.length_c   1.000
_cell.angle_alpha   90.00
_cell.angle_beta   90.00
_cell.angle_gamma   90.00
#
_symmetry.space_group_name_H-M   'P 1'
#
loop_
_entity.id
_entity.type
_entity.pdbx_description
1 polymer ?
#
loop_
_entity_poly.entity_id
_entity_poly.type
_entity_poly.pdbx_seq_one_letter_code
_entity_poly.pdbx_strand_id
1 'polypeptide(L)'
;TNLDTIAEVIREVRPDVVVIDSIQTMFIEAAGSAPGSVSQVRECTGVLMQLAKGLGVTVFIVGHVTKEGVVAGPRMLEHMVDTVLYFEGDRHASYRILRGVKNRFGSTNEIGVFEMRE
;
A
#
# COMPACT_ATOMS: atom_id res chain seq x y z
N THR A 1 -2.50 13.76 -3.62
CA THR A 1 -3.94 13.48 -3.67
C THR A 1 -4.52 13.49 -2.26
N ASN A 2 -5.63 14.18 -2.09
CA ASN A 2 -6.27 14.31 -0.77
C ASN A 2 -7.05 13.04 -0.42
N LEU A 3 -6.59 12.34 0.61
CA LEU A 3 -7.22 11.10 1.04
C LEU A 3 -8.59 11.33 1.71
N ASP A 4 -8.81 12.48 2.32
CA ASP A 4 -10.11 12.79 2.91
C ASP A 4 -11.22 12.79 1.85
N THR A 5 -10.94 13.34 0.67
CA THR A 5 -11.86 13.31 -0.46
C THR A 5 -12.09 11.88 -0.97
N ILE A 6 -11.02 11.11 -1.06
CA ILE A 6 -11.10 9.70 -1.47
C ILE A 6 -11.94 8.90 -0.48
N ALA A 7 -11.75 9.13 0.81
CA ALA A 7 -12.51 8.45 1.86
C ALA A 7 -14.01 8.72 1.75
N GLU A 8 -14.40 9.96 1.43
CA GLU A 8 -15.79 10.31 1.19
C GLU A 8 -16.38 9.53 0.02
N VAL A 9 -15.64 9.44 -1.08
CA VAL A 9 -16.06 8.68 -2.26
C VAL A 9 -16.22 7.20 -1.93
N ILE A 10 -15.27 6.62 -1.19
CA ILE A 10 -15.34 5.22 -0.78
C ILE A 10 -16.58 4.96 0.08
N ARG A 11 -16.89 5.84 0.99
CA ARG A 11 -18.08 5.70 1.85
C ARG A 11 -19.38 5.78 1.05
N GLU A 12 -19.40 6.62 0.02
CA GLU A 12 -20.57 6.80 -0.83
C GLU A 12 -20.75 5.65 -1.82
N VAL A 13 -19.69 5.28 -2.53
CA VAL A 13 -19.71 4.25 -3.58
C VAL A 13 -19.73 2.84 -3.00
N ARG A 14 -19.08 2.63 -1.88
CA ARG A 14 -18.90 1.33 -1.21
C ARG A 14 -18.39 0.24 -2.16
N PRO A 15 -17.18 0.43 -2.72
CA PRO A 15 -16.61 -0.56 -3.62
C PRO A 15 -16.21 -1.83 -2.87
N ASP A 16 -16.09 -2.93 -3.59
CA ASP A 16 -15.56 -4.18 -3.02
C ASP A 16 -14.05 -4.11 -2.83
N VAL A 17 -13.36 -3.45 -3.74
CA VAL A 17 -11.89 -3.35 -3.75
C VAL A 17 -11.48 -1.92 -4.06
N VAL A 18 -10.48 -1.44 -3.32
CA VAL A 18 -9.84 -0.14 -3.54
C VAL A 18 -8.36 -0.36 -3.74
N VAL A 19 -7.78 0.29 -4.74
CA VAL A 19 -6.33 0.29 -4.97
C VAL A 19 -5.83 1.72 -4.81
N ILE A 20 -4.86 1.91 -3.92
CA ILE A 20 -4.19 3.18 -3.69
C ILE A 20 -2.78 3.11 -4.28
N ASP A 21 -2.54 3.81 -5.35
CA ASP A 21 -1.24 3.89 -6.02
C ASP A 21 -0.85 5.36 -6.20
N SER A 22 0.03 5.80 -5.39
CA SER A 22 0.77 5.17 -4.31
C SER A 22 0.47 5.85 -2.98
N ILE A 23 0.78 5.17 -1.91
CA ILE A 23 0.56 5.73 -0.57
C ILE A 23 1.42 6.99 -0.34
N GLN A 24 2.59 7.07 -0.97
CA GLN A 24 3.49 8.21 -0.85
C GLN A 24 2.93 9.50 -1.50
N THR A 25 1.95 9.38 -2.37
CA THR A 25 1.31 10.54 -3.01
C THR A 25 0.05 11.00 -2.29
N MET A 26 -0.38 10.26 -1.27
CA MET A 26 -1.57 10.59 -0.51
C MET A 26 -1.24 11.52 0.66
N PHE A 27 -2.20 12.35 1.02
CA PHE A 27 -2.08 13.19 2.21
C PHE A 27 -3.44 13.43 2.86
N ILE A 28 -3.41 13.70 4.15
CA ILE A 28 -4.54 14.23 4.91
C ILE A 28 -4.07 15.54 5.56
N GLU A 29 -4.94 16.54 5.60
CA GLU A 29 -4.59 17.85 6.15
C GLU A 29 -4.27 17.79 7.64
N ALA A 30 -4.97 16.94 8.37
CA ALA A 30 -4.79 16.78 9.82
C ALA A 30 -3.38 16.36 10.20
N ALA A 31 -2.65 15.65 9.33
CA ALA A 31 -1.28 15.21 9.63
C ALA A 31 -0.26 16.36 9.57
N GLY A 32 -0.56 17.43 8.84
CA GLY A 32 0.26 18.65 8.81
C GLY A 32 1.64 18.52 8.19
N SER A 33 1.96 17.40 7.57
CA SER A 33 3.26 17.12 6.96
C SER A 33 3.15 16.88 5.46
N ALA A 34 4.28 16.85 4.77
CA ALA A 34 4.30 16.67 3.33
C ALA A 34 3.93 15.25 2.91
N PRO A 35 3.33 15.05 1.72
CA PRO A 35 3.13 13.71 1.18
C PRO A 35 4.44 12.94 1.11
N GLY A 36 4.40 11.65 1.42
CA GLY A 36 5.57 10.78 1.44
C GLY A 36 6.37 10.82 2.74
N SER A 37 6.09 11.76 3.65
CA SER A 37 6.72 11.77 4.98
C SER A 37 6.21 10.60 5.84
N VAL A 38 7.00 10.21 6.84
CA VAL A 38 6.65 9.11 7.75
C VAL A 38 5.27 9.32 8.38
N SER A 39 5.01 10.52 8.88
CA SER A 39 3.74 10.81 9.55
C SER A 39 2.56 10.77 8.58
N GLN A 40 2.70 11.31 7.37
CA GLN A 40 1.63 11.24 6.37
C GLN A 40 1.33 9.81 5.94
N VAL A 41 2.37 9.05 5.63
CA VAL A 41 2.19 7.65 5.19
C VAL A 41 1.49 6.84 6.28
N ARG A 42 1.89 7.02 7.53
CA ARG A 42 1.29 6.32 8.67
C ARG A 42 -0.17 6.72 8.88
N GLU A 43 -0.45 8.02 8.88
CA GLU A 43 -1.81 8.53 9.09
C GLU A 43 -2.75 8.12 7.96
N CYS A 44 -2.29 8.23 6.71
CA CYS A 44 -3.07 7.79 5.56
C CYS A 44 -3.38 6.30 5.61
N THR A 45 -2.40 5.49 5.97
CA THR A 45 -2.61 4.04 6.11
C THR A 45 -3.60 3.73 7.21
N GLY A 46 -3.53 4.46 8.33
CA GLY A 46 -4.50 4.30 9.43
C GLY A 46 -5.93 4.57 8.99
N VAL A 47 -6.15 5.62 8.22
CA VAL A 47 -7.47 5.95 7.66
C VAL A 47 -7.97 4.84 6.73
N LEU A 48 -7.11 4.36 5.85
CA LEU A 48 -7.47 3.28 4.93
C LEU A 48 -7.81 1.98 5.66
N MET A 49 -7.08 1.67 6.72
CA MET A 49 -7.39 0.49 7.55
C MET A 49 -8.74 0.60 8.23
N GLN A 50 -9.08 1.78 8.75
CA GLN A 50 -10.39 2.02 9.35
C GLN A 50 -11.51 1.85 8.33
N LEU A 51 -11.33 2.36 7.12
CA LEU A 51 -12.28 2.18 6.03
C LEU A 51 -12.45 0.70 5.66
N ALA A 52 -11.33 -0.01 5.54
CA ALA A 52 -11.36 -1.43 5.20
C ALA A 52 -12.15 -2.23 6.23
N LYS A 53 -11.88 -2.02 7.50
CA LYS A 53 -12.55 -2.74 8.59
C LYS A 53 -13.98 -2.30 8.81
N GLY A 54 -14.24 -0.99 8.75
CA GLY A 54 -15.55 -0.43 9.02
C GLY A 54 -16.57 -0.69 7.92
N LEU A 55 -16.13 -0.73 6.66
CA LEU A 55 -17.00 -0.90 5.49
C LEU A 55 -16.90 -2.28 4.84
N GLY A 56 -16.00 -3.13 5.32
CA GLY A 56 -15.76 -4.44 4.69
C GLY A 56 -15.16 -4.36 3.30
N VAL A 57 -14.34 -3.35 3.05
CA VAL A 57 -13.69 -3.12 1.76
C VAL A 57 -12.29 -3.69 1.79
N THR A 58 -11.89 -4.38 0.72
CA THR A 58 -10.51 -4.83 0.55
C THR A 58 -9.67 -3.70 -0.03
N VAL A 59 -8.60 -3.32 0.66
CA VAL A 59 -7.74 -2.22 0.23
C VAL A 59 -6.34 -2.73 -0.10
N PHE A 60 -5.90 -2.44 -1.32
CA PHE A 60 -4.52 -2.65 -1.75
C PHE A 60 -3.78 -1.33 -1.68
N ILE A 61 -2.71 -1.31 -0.90
CA ILE A 61 -1.86 -0.12 -0.76
C ILE A 61 -0.55 -0.39 -1.52
N VAL A 62 -0.32 0.38 -2.57
CA VAL A 62 0.92 0.30 -3.33
C VAL A 62 1.90 1.29 -2.75
N GLY A 63 3.07 0.80 -2.37
CA GLY A 63 4.16 1.62 -1.87
C GLY A 63 5.43 1.35 -2.68
N HIS A 64 6.20 2.39 -2.92
CA HIS A 64 7.46 2.28 -3.67
C HIS A 64 8.64 2.22 -2.72
N VAL A 65 9.54 1.28 -2.97
CA VAL A 65 10.81 1.19 -2.24
C VAL A 65 11.79 2.16 -2.89
N THR A 66 12.32 3.09 -2.12
CA THR A 66 13.36 4.00 -2.61
C THR A 66 14.74 3.46 -2.29
N LYS A 67 15.68 3.64 -3.21
CA LYS A 67 17.07 3.18 -3.04
C LYS A 67 17.78 3.85 -1.88
N GLU A 68 17.35 5.04 -1.48
CA GLU A 68 18.04 5.89 -0.53
C GLU A 68 17.48 5.82 0.89
N GLY A 69 16.36 5.16 1.10
CA GLY A 69 15.74 5.03 2.42
C GLY A 69 15.29 6.33 3.06
N VAL A 70 15.30 7.44 2.31
CA VAL A 70 14.99 8.78 2.83
C VAL A 70 13.48 9.03 2.89
N VAL A 71 12.74 8.39 2.01
CA VAL A 71 11.27 8.45 2.03
C VAL A 71 10.76 7.26 2.82
N ALA A 72 9.72 7.49 3.63
CA ALA A 72 9.09 6.41 4.40
C ALA A 72 8.72 5.27 3.45
N GLY A 73 9.52 4.22 3.48
CA GLY A 73 9.30 3.04 2.68
C GLY A 73 8.18 2.19 3.24
N PRO A 74 7.74 1.19 2.49
CA PRO A 74 6.65 0.32 2.93
C PRO A 74 6.96 -0.49 4.18
N ARG A 75 8.22 -0.59 4.60
CA ARG A 75 8.60 -1.33 5.81
C ARG A 75 7.88 -0.86 7.08
N MET A 76 7.66 0.43 7.21
CA MET A 76 6.96 0.95 8.39
C MET A 76 5.49 0.56 8.42
N LEU A 77 4.92 0.21 7.28
CA LEU A 77 3.52 -0.19 7.17
C LEU A 77 3.30 -1.67 7.46
N GLU A 78 4.36 -2.46 7.48
CA GLU A 78 4.27 -3.92 7.64
C GLU A 78 3.59 -4.33 8.96
N HIS A 79 3.73 -3.50 10.00
CA HIS A 79 3.09 -3.74 11.28
C HIS A 79 1.60 -3.37 11.32
N MET A 80 1.16 -2.58 10.37
CA MET A 80 -0.21 -2.05 10.33
C MET A 80 -1.15 -2.90 9.47
N VAL A 81 -0.64 -3.52 8.42
CA VAL A 81 -1.45 -4.21 7.42
C VAL A 81 -1.49 -5.72 7.67
N ASP A 82 -2.50 -6.39 7.10
CA ASP A 82 -2.68 -7.83 7.27
C ASP A 82 -1.75 -8.67 6.41
N THR A 83 -1.42 -8.17 5.23
CA THR A 83 -0.62 -8.88 4.25
C THR A 83 0.38 -7.95 3.62
N VAL A 84 1.62 -8.41 3.48
CA VAL A 84 2.69 -7.67 2.81
C VAL A 84 3.25 -8.52 1.68
N LEU A 85 3.23 -7.96 0.49
CA LEU A 85 3.77 -8.58 -0.72
C LEU A 85 4.88 -7.69 -1.27
N TYR A 86 6.02 -8.30 -1.61
CA TYR A 86 7.10 -7.62 -2.30
C TYR A 86 7.11 -8.04 -3.76
N PHE A 87 7.17 -7.05 -4.63
CA PHE A 87 7.24 -7.26 -6.06
C PHE A 87 8.66 -6.88 -6.51
N GLU A 88 9.44 -7.89 -6.85
CA GLU A 88 10.86 -7.74 -7.17
C GLU A 88 11.10 -8.00 -8.65
N GLY A 89 12.04 -7.27 -9.25
CA GLY A 89 12.43 -7.48 -10.63
C GLY A 89 13.92 -7.27 -10.83
N ASP A 90 14.45 -7.94 -11.84
CA ASP A 90 15.82 -7.75 -12.30
C ASP A 90 15.78 -6.84 -13.53
N ARG A 91 16.71 -5.87 -13.59
CA ARG A 91 16.84 -4.96 -14.73
C ARG A 91 17.19 -5.68 -16.03
N HIS A 92 17.85 -6.83 -15.93
CA HIS A 92 18.33 -7.60 -17.06
C HIS A 92 17.43 -8.77 -17.45
N ALA A 93 16.39 -9.03 -16.65
CA ALA A 93 15.46 -10.12 -16.90
C ALA A 93 14.03 -9.58 -17.00
N SER A 94 13.22 -10.22 -17.84
CA SER A 94 11.81 -9.88 -17.98
C SER A 94 10.94 -10.38 -16.82
N TYR A 95 11.56 -11.08 -15.87
CA TYR A 95 10.82 -11.67 -14.75
C TYR A 95 10.50 -10.67 -13.67
N ARG A 96 9.35 -10.89 -13.05
CA ARG A 96 8.96 -10.24 -11.81
C ARG A 96 8.53 -11.31 -10.82
N ILE A 97 9.02 -11.21 -9.60
CA ILE A 97 8.70 -12.16 -8.53
C ILE A 97 7.84 -11.47 -7.50
N LEU A 98 6.68 -12.04 -7.23
CA LEU A 98 5.79 -11.62 -6.17
C LEU A 98 6.03 -12.53 -4.97
N ARG A 99 6.46 -11.95 -3.86
CA ARG A 99 6.82 -12.69 -2.66
C ARG A 99 5.98 -12.25 -1.47
N GLY A 100 5.38 -13.20 -0.77
CA GLY A 100 4.73 -12.93 0.51
C GLY A 100 5.75 -12.79 1.62
N VAL A 101 5.73 -11.66 2.32
CA VAL A 101 6.62 -11.39 3.46
C VAL A 101 5.86 -11.49 4.77
N LYS A 102 4.59 -11.11 4.76
CA LYS A 102 3.68 -11.25 5.90
C LYS A 102 2.32 -11.67 5.37
N ASN A 103 1.72 -12.65 6.02
CA ASN A 103 0.35 -13.04 5.72
C ASN A 103 -0.32 -13.50 7.01
N ARG A 104 -1.18 -12.65 7.55
CA ARG A 104 -1.93 -12.93 8.77
C ARG A 104 -2.83 -14.15 8.64
N PHE A 105 -3.27 -14.46 7.42
CA PHE A 105 -4.27 -15.49 7.17
C PHE A 105 -3.73 -16.79 6.58
N GLY A 106 -2.41 -16.90 6.40
CA GLY A 106 -1.83 -18.10 5.79
C GLY A 106 -0.31 -18.09 5.67
N SER A 107 0.18 -18.91 4.76
CA SER A 107 1.61 -19.13 4.55
C SER A 107 2.27 -17.96 3.78
N THR A 108 3.57 -17.78 4.02
CA THR A 108 4.43 -16.89 3.23
C THR A 108 5.45 -17.66 2.39
N ASN A 109 5.31 -18.98 2.29
CA ASN A 109 6.29 -19.82 1.59
C ASN A 109 6.11 -19.87 0.07
N GLU A 110 5.05 -19.27 -0.44
CA GLU A 110 4.75 -19.29 -1.87
C GLU A 110 5.26 -18.03 -2.56
N ILE A 111 5.70 -18.20 -3.81
CA ILE A 111 6.08 -17.08 -4.68
C ILE A 111 5.32 -17.18 -6.00
N GLY A 112 5.00 -16.00 -6.58
CA GLY A 112 4.48 -15.90 -7.92
C GLY A 112 5.56 -15.40 -8.87
N VAL A 113 5.65 -15.99 -10.05
CA VAL A 113 6.59 -15.55 -11.08
C VAL A 113 5.80 -15.01 -12.26
N PHE A 114 6.12 -13.78 -12.66
CA PHE A 114 5.44 -13.07 -13.73
C PHE A 114 6.45 -12.65 -14.79
N GLU A 115 6.01 -12.53 -16.01
CA GLU A 115 6.81 -12.03 -17.12
C GLU A 115 6.26 -10.69 -17.58
N MET A 116 7.18 -9.72 -17.77
CA MET A 116 6.81 -8.44 -18.37
C MET A 116 6.75 -8.59 -19.89
N ARG A 117 5.61 -8.27 -20.45
CA ARG A 117 5.40 -8.25 -21.90
C ARG A 117 4.97 -6.86 -22.36
N GLU A 118 5.28 -6.53 -23.60
CA GLU A 118 4.84 -5.26 -24.20
C GLU A 118 3.33 -5.27 -24.51
#